data_df51d21da34b137534eba01120930e24
#
_entry.id   df51d21da34b137534eba01120930e24
#
_cell.length_a   1.000
_cell.length_b   1.000
_cell.length_c   1.000
_cell.angle_alpha   90.00
_cell.angle_beta   90.00
_cell.angle_gamma   90.00
#
_symmetry.space_group_name_H-M   'P 1'
#
loop_
_entity.id
_entity.type
_entity.pdbx_description
1 polymer ?
#
loop_
_entity_poly.entity_id
_entity_poly.type
_entity_poly.pdbx_seq_one_letter_code
_entity_poly.pdbx_strand_id
1 'polypeptide(L)'
;NNILKPQDGKPVVSPSQDMVIGAYYLTIMGDEDKKHPKSFKGDGRAFMDEDEALMAYQLGEIALQARIKVRITRIIDGEPRKKIIETSIGRIIFNEAIPQDLGFVERKVPEDAFKLEIDRVVDKKMLGKIVHACYRVHGVTECSAMADRIKALGFKYSTKGAITVAVSDVVVPK
;
A
#
# COMPACT_ATOMS: atom_id res chain seq x y z
N ASN A 1 3.18 -13.44 17.98
CA ASN A 1 2.54 -13.69 17.89
C ASN A 1 1.67 -13.92 16.87
N ASN A 2 1.79 -14.02 15.86
CA ASN A 2 1.20 -14.07 14.94
C ASN A 2 0.96 -15.17 14.35
N ILE A 3 0.48 -15.75 14.45
CA ILE A 3 0.12 -16.68 14.56
C ILE A 3 -0.67 -17.37 13.57
N LEU A 4 -0.10 -18.21 12.84
CA LEU A 4 -0.74 -19.08 11.91
C LEU A 4 -0.95 -20.37 12.59
N LYS A 5 -2.17 -20.67 12.87
CA LYS A 5 -2.52 -22.00 13.36
C LYS A 5 -3.11 -22.76 12.18
N PRO A 6 -2.53 -23.85 11.79
CA PRO A 6 -3.00 -24.60 10.62
C PRO A 6 -4.23 -25.45 10.91
N GLN A 7 -5.01 -25.09 11.86
CA GLN A 7 -6.24 -25.83 12.14
C GLN A 7 -7.19 -25.68 10.96
N ASP A 8 -7.75 -26.78 10.52
CA ASP A 8 -8.72 -26.81 9.42
C ASP A 8 -8.13 -26.28 8.12
N GLY A 9 -6.81 -26.28 8.01
CA GLY A 9 -6.15 -25.80 6.80
C GLY A 9 -6.34 -24.33 6.54
N LYS A 10 -6.76 -23.56 7.53
CA LYS A 10 -6.97 -22.12 7.35
C LYS A 10 -5.94 -21.34 8.16
N PRO A 11 -5.47 -20.22 7.62
CA PRO A 11 -4.59 -19.38 8.40
C PRO A 11 -5.36 -18.78 9.56
N VAL A 12 -4.74 -18.74 10.70
CA VAL A 12 -5.31 -18.08 11.86
C VAL A 12 -4.47 -16.85 12.13
N VAL A 13 -4.17 -16.11 11.08
CA VAL A 13 -3.58 -14.80 11.27
C VAL A 13 -4.72 -13.84 11.41
N SER A 14 -4.87 -13.36 12.62
CA SER A 14 -5.78 -12.28 12.87
C SER A 14 -4.93 -11.01 12.78
N PRO A 15 -5.14 -10.15 11.78
CA PRO A 15 -4.35 -8.94 11.69
C PRO A 15 -4.45 -8.15 12.99
N SER A 16 -3.30 -7.73 13.50
CA SER A 16 -3.29 -6.91 14.70
C SER A 16 -3.87 -5.52 14.37
N GLN A 17 -4.28 -4.82 15.41
CA GLN A 17 -4.81 -3.49 15.22
C GLN A 17 -3.78 -2.58 14.56
N ASP A 18 -2.51 -2.72 14.94
CA ASP A 18 -1.45 -1.91 14.36
C ASP A 18 -1.30 -2.17 12.86
N MET A 19 -1.42 -3.44 12.45
CA MET A 19 -1.37 -3.79 11.03
C MET A 19 -2.53 -3.15 10.28
N VAL A 20 -3.72 -3.22 10.87
CA VAL A 20 -4.92 -2.67 10.22
C VAL A 20 -4.79 -1.16 10.06
N ILE A 21 -4.38 -0.47 11.12
CA ILE A 21 -4.24 0.99 11.08
C ILE A 21 -3.18 1.38 10.05
N GLY A 22 -2.05 0.69 10.06
CA GLY A 22 -0.96 0.99 9.13
C GLY A 22 -1.36 0.75 7.68
N ALA A 23 -2.00 -0.39 7.41
CA ALA A 23 -2.44 -0.69 6.05
C ALA A 23 -3.46 0.33 5.55
N TYR A 24 -4.40 0.70 6.41
CA TYR A 24 -5.38 1.71 6.05
C TYR A 24 -4.71 3.04 5.74
N TYR A 25 -3.81 3.47 6.63
CA TYR A 25 -3.09 4.73 6.47
C TYR A 25 -2.31 4.78 5.15
N LEU A 26 -1.67 3.68 4.79
CA LEU A 26 -0.88 3.62 3.55
C LEU A 26 -1.76 3.59 2.30
N THR A 27 -2.98 3.08 2.39
CA THR A 27 -3.75 2.80 1.18
C THR A 27 -4.91 3.75 0.93
N ILE A 28 -5.28 4.61 1.89
CA ILE A 28 -6.27 5.65 1.56
C ILE A 28 -5.63 6.62 0.56
N MET A 29 -6.47 7.24 -0.24
CA MET A 29 -5.97 8.12 -1.30
C MET A 29 -6.99 9.24 -1.47
N GLY A 30 -6.53 10.38 -1.98
CA GLY A 30 -7.41 11.50 -2.22
C GLY A 30 -8.63 11.09 -3.03
N ASP A 31 -9.77 11.58 -2.67
CA ASP A 31 -11.06 11.36 -3.32
C ASP A 31 -11.67 9.98 -3.14
N GLU A 32 -11.06 9.15 -2.29
CA GLU A 32 -11.59 7.81 -2.07
C GLU A 32 -12.67 7.76 -1.01
N ASP A 33 -12.63 8.68 -0.06
CA ASP A 33 -13.64 8.73 0.98
C ASP A 33 -14.74 9.70 0.56
N LYS A 34 -15.84 9.14 0.06
CA LYS A 34 -16.95 9.96 -0.41
C LYS A 34 -17.67 10.67 0.73
N LYS A 35 -17.58 10.14 1.94
CA LYS A 35 -18.21 10.75 3.09
C LYS A 35 -17.42 11.94 3.60
N HIS A 36 -16.11 11.84 3.50
CA HIS A 36 -15.21 12.89 3.99
C HIS A 36 -14.11 13.08 2.94
N PRO A 37 -14.50 13.64 1.77
CA PRO A 37 -13.50 13.83 0.72
C PRO A 37 -12.40 14.71 1.25
N LYS A 38 -11.18 14.25 1.10
CA LYS A 38 -10.01 14.98 1.54
C LYS A 38 -9.10 15.22 0.36
N SER A 39 -8.55 16.42 0.30
CA SER A 39 -7.44 16.67 -0.59
C SER A 39 -6.17 16.57 0.22
N PHE A 40 -5.14 16.07 -0.40
CA PHE A 40 -3.84 15.91 0.23
C PHE A 40 -2.83 16.77 -0.51
N LYS A 41 -1.82 17.21 0.23
CA LYS A 41 -0.77 18.03 -0.36
C LYS A 41 -0.12 17.26 -1.51
N GLY A 42 -0.06 17.87 -2.68
CA GLY A 42 0.55 17.27 -3.85
C GLY A 42 -0.40 16.53 -4.78
N ASP A 43 -1.71 16.53 -4.48
CA ASP A 43 -2.68 15.92 -5.37
C ASP A 43 -2.51 16.44 -6.79
N GLY A 44 -2.49 15.52 -7.75
CA GLY A 44 -2.40 15.86 -9.17
C GLY A 44 -1.00 15.99 -9.71
N ARG A 45 0.02 15.93 -8.87
CA ARG A 45 1.40 16.04 -9.36
C ARG A 45 1.80 14.79 -10.13
N ALA A 46 2.75 14.96 -11.05
CA ALA A 46 3.25 13.87 -11.89
C ALA A 46 4.76 13.70 -11.68
N PHE A 47 5.21 12.45 -11.72
CA PHE A 47 6.60 12.12 -11.48
C PHE A 47 7.11 11.18 -12.57
N MET A 48 8.40 11.30 -12.87
CA MET A 48 9.03 10.53 -13.93
C MET A 48 9.29 9.09 -13.53
N ASP A 49 9.39 8.82 -12.24
CA ASP A 49 9.54 7.46 -11.73
C ASP A 49 9.18 7.43 -10.24
N GLU A 50 9.22 6.23 -9.69
CA GLU A 50 8.86 6.03 -8.27
C GLU A 50 9.85 6.69 -7.34
N ASP A 51 11.13 6.71 -7.71
CA ASP A 51 12.16 7.33 -6.86
C ASP A 51 11.95 8.83 -6.75
N GLU A 52 11.59 9.48 -7.85
CA GLU A 52 11.30 10.91 -7.81
C GLU A 52 10.11 11.21 -6.91
N ALA A 53 9.06 10.39 -7.02
CA ALA A 53 7.88 10.55 -6.19
C ALA A 53 8.21 10.33 -4.71
N LEU A 54 9.00 9.31 -4.42
CA LEU A 54 9.40 9.01 -3.04
C LEU A 54 10.24 10.15 -2.47
N MET A 55 11.14 10.71 -3.27
CA MET A 55 11.95 11.86 -2.85
C MET A 55 11.06 13.05 -2.50
N ALA A 56 10.06 13.32 -3.34
CA ALA A 56 9.13 14.42 -3.07
C ALA A 56 8.40 14.20 -1.75
N TYR A 57 8.01 12.97 -1.47
CA TYR A 57 7.39 12.65 -0.19
C TYR A 57 8.36 12.88 0.97
N GLN A 58 9.60 12.42 0.83
CA GLN A 58 10.60 12.57 1.90
C GLN A 58 10.92 14.03 2.17
N LEU A 59 10.83 14.86 1.14
CA LEU A 59 11.07 16.31 1.28
C LEU A 59 9.83 17.06 1.76
N GLY A 60 8.73 16.36 2.00
CA GLY A 60 7.51 16.99 2.46
C GLY A 60 6.72 17.71 1.39
N GLU A 61 7.03 17.50 0.13
CA GLU A 61 6.35 18.17 -0.97
C GLU A 61 5.01 17.54 -1.31
N ILE A 62 4.84 16.26 -1.02
CA ILE A 62 3.57 15.58 -1.21
C ILE A 62 3.25 14.74 0.03
N ALA A 63 1.96 14.57 0.29
CA ALA A 63 1.52 13.67 1.34
C ALA A 63 1.60 12.22 0.85
N LEU A 64 1.69 11.31 1.79
CA LEU A 64 1.74 9.88 1.50
C LEU A 64 0.50 9.43 0.72
N GLN A 65 -0.65 10.04 1.00
CA GLN A 65 -1.93 9.68 0.42
C GLN A 65 -2.33 10.52 -0.79
N ALA A 66 -1.46 11.41 -1.24
CA ALA A 66 -1.79 12.26 -2.38
C ALA A 66 -2.00 11.41 -3.64
N ARG A 67 -3.02 11.74 -4.41
CA ARG A 67 -3.27 11.10 -5.70
C ARG A 67 -2.33 11.72 -6.73
N ILE A 68 -1.37 10.93 -7.17
CA ILE A 68 -0.32 11.39 -8.06
C ILE A 68 -0.27 10.52 -9.31
N LYS A 69 0.45 10.99 -10.30
CA LYS A 69 0.71 10.25 -11.52
C LYS A 69 2.20 9.88 -11.52
N VAL A 70 2.48 8.61 -11.71
CA VAL A 70 3.86 8.11 -11.68
C VAL A 70 4.10 7.26 -12.90
N ARG A 71 5.19 7.54 -13.60
CA ARG A 71 5.58 6.69 -14.72
C ARG A 71 6.37 5.51 -14.16
N ILE A 72 5.84 4.32 -14.37
CA ILE A 72 6.49 3.10 -13.91
C ILE A 72 7.00 2.30 -15.08
N THR A 73 8.02 1.50 -14.83
CA THR A 73 8.64 0.66 -15.84
C THR A 73 8.40 -0.80 -15.50
N ARG A 74 8.04 -1.57 -16.50
CA ARG A 74 7.89 -3.02 -16.36
C ARG A 74 8.60 -3.70 -17.52
N ILE A 75 9.14 -4.88 -17.28
CA ILE A 75 9.75 -5.68 -18.33
C ILE A 75 8.64 -6.53 -18.93
N ILE A 76 8.38 -6.33 -20.22
CA ILE A 76 7.34 -7.05 -20.95
C ILE A 76 8.01 -7.65 -22.17
N ASP A 77 7.94 -8.98 -22.28
CA ASP A 77 8.58 -9.72 -23.38
C ASP A 77 10.07 -9.38 -23.50
N GLY A 78 10.73 -9.25 -22.34
CA GLY A 78 12.17 -8.99 -22.31
C GLY A 78 12.56 -7.55 -22.52
N GLU A 79 11.61 -6.64 -22.71
CA GLU A 79 11.94 -5.25 -22.99
C GLU A 79 11.29 -4.33 -21.97
N PRO A 80 11.97 -3.26 -21.56
CA PRO A 80 11.38 -2.30 -20.62
C PRO A 80 10.31 -1.48 -21.32
N ARG A 81 9.17 -1.36 -20.68
CA ARG A 81 8.09 -0.51 -21.13
C ARG A 81 7.65 0.39 -19.99
N LYS A 82 7.18 1.57 -20.34
CA LYS A 82 6.81 2.58 -19.37
C LYS A 82 5.36 2.95 -19.54
N LYS A 83 4.71 3.24 -18.40
CA LYS A 83 3.33 3.70 -18.43
C LYS A 83 3.12 4.59 -17.21
N ILE A 84 2.31 5.62 -17.39
CA ILE A 84 1.92 6.49 -16.29
C ILE A 84 0.69 5.88 -15.62
N ILE A 85 0.79 5.65 -14.32
CA ILE A 85 -0.34 5.18 -13.54
C ILE A 85 -0.73 6.24 -12.52
N GLU A 86 -1.98 6.19 -12.08
CA GLU A 86 -2.46 7.09 -11.05
C GLU A 86 -2.55 6.30 -9.75
N THR A 87 -1.86 6.78 -8.72
CA THR A 87 -1.78 6.06 -7.45
C THR A 87 -1.30 7.01 -6.36
N SER A 88 -0.84 6.49 -5.24
CA SER A 88 -0.22 7.26 -4.18
C SER A 88 1.08 6.59 -3.77
N ILE A 89 1.95 7.34 -3.12
CA ILE A 89 3.19 6.77 -2.58
C ILE A 89 2.85 5.67 -1.57
N GLY A 90 1.83 5.88 -0.76
CA GLY A 90 1.43 4.87 0.21
C GLY A 90 1.06 3.54 -0.44
N ARG A 91 0.33 3.58 -1.54
CA ARG A 91 -0.04 2.35 -2.26
C ARG A 91 1.16 1.68 -2.90
N ILE A 92 2.08 2.46 -3.44
CA ILE A 92 3.31 1.89 -3.99
C ILE A 92 4.07 1.17 -2.90
N ILE A 93 4.25 1.80 -1.75
CA ILE A 93 4.96 1.21 -0.61
C ILE A 93 4.26 -0.05 -0.13
N PHE A 94 2.93 -0.01 0.00
CA PHE A 94 2.18 -1.16 0.47
C PHE A 94 2.34 -2.34 -0.49
N ASN A 95 2.30 -2.07 -1.79
CA ASN A 95 2.45 -3.15 -2.78
C ASN A 95 3.84 -3.75 -2.79
N GLU A 96 4.85 -3.03 -2.35
CA GLU A 96 6.19 -3.61 -2.22
C GLU A 96 6.27 -4.65 -1.11
N ALA A 97 5.36 -4.59 -0.16
CA ALA A 97 5.34 -5.53 0.96
C ALA A 97 4.59 -6.82 0.65
N ILE A 98 3.80 -6.84 -0.43
CA ILE A 98 2.96 -7.99 -0.73
C ILE A 98 3.34 -8.59 -2.08
N PRO A 99 3.14 -9.91 -2.25
CA PRO A 99 3.31 -10.51 -3.57
C PRO A 99 2.32 -9.93 -4.56
N GLN A 100 2.72 -9.86 -5.83
CA GLN A 100 1.89 -9.26 -6.86
C GLN A 100 1.15 -10.31 -7.69
N ASP A 101 0.90 -11.48 -7.11
CA ASP A 101 0.24 -12.59 -7.78
C ASP A 101 -0.86 -13.20 -6.92
N LEU A 102 -1.53 -12.39 -6.11
CA LEU A 102 -2.53 -12.89 -5.18
C LEU A 102 -3.92 -13.04 -5.79
N GLY A 103 -4.11 -12.54 -7.01
CA GLY A 103 -5.38 -12.71 -7.71
C GLY A 103 -6.38 -11.59 -7.55
N PHE A 104 -5.97 -10.46 -6.98
CA PHE A 104 -6.88 -9.33 -6.82
C PHE A 104 -7.04 -8.51 -8.09
N VAL A 105 -6.12 -8.66 -9.06
CA VAL A 105 -6.27 -8.06 -10.37
C VAL A 105 -6.03 -9.13 -11.42
N GLU A 106 -6.70 -8.98 -12.56
CA GLU A 106 -6.50 -9.87 -13.68
C GLU A 106 -5.25 -9.46 -14.45
N ARG A 107 -4.44 -10.45 -14.81
CA ARG A 107 -3.22 -10.22 -15.59
C ARG A 107 -3.25 -11.10 -16.82
N LYS A 108 -4.10 -10.73 -17.78
CA LYS A 108 -4.33 -11.53 -18.97
C LYS A 108 -3.57 -11.03 -20.20
N VAL A 109 -3.29 -9.73 -20.25
CA VAL A 109 -2.58 -9.13 -21.38
C VAL A 109 -1.33 -8.44 -20.86
N PRO A 110 -0.33 -8.19 -21.71
CA PRO A 110 0.93 -7.60 -21.24
C PRO A 110 0.76 -6.28 -20.52
N GLU A 111 -0.22 -5.48 -20.94
CA GLU A 111 -0.50 -4.19 -20.32
C GLU A 111 -0.87 -4.31 -18.84
N ASP A 112 -1.38 -5.46 -18.43
CA ASP A 112 -1.77 -5.68 -17.05
C ASP A 112 -0.58 -5.75 -16.10
N ALA A 113 0.64 -5.83 -16.61
CA ALA A 113 1.83 -5.80 -15.77
C ALA A 113 1.97 -4.48 -15.01
N PHE A 114 1.32 -3.42 -15.50
CA PHE A 114 1.38 -2.11 -14.84
C PHE A 114 0.40 -1.96 -13.69
N LYS A 115 -0.51 -2.91 -13.51
CA LYS A 115 -1.49 -2.84 -12.43
C LYS A 115 -0.85 -3.22 -11.10
N LEU A 116 -1.16 -2.46 -10.07
CA LEU A 116 -0.76 -2.82 -8.71
C LEU A 116 -1.72 -3.90 -8.21
N GLU A 117 -1.19 -4.86 -7.49
CA GLU A 117 -2.01 -5.95 -6.97
C GLU A 117 -3.12 -5.41 -6.07
N ILE A 118 -2.82 -4.44 -5.22
CA ILE A 118 -3.79 -3.80 -4.36
C ILE A 118 -3.87 -2.32 -4.74
N ASP A 119 -4.97 -1.94 -5.35
CA ASP A 119 -5.20 -0.57 -5.79
C ASP A 119 -6.50 -0.07 -5.19
N ARG A 120 -6.64 -0.23 -3.89
CA ARG A 120 -7.82 0.16 -3.13
C ARG A 120 -7.45 0.36 -1.67
N VAL A 121 -8.40 0.93 -0.93
CA VAL A 121 -8.24 1.09 0.51
C VAL A 121 -8.25 -0.29 1.16
N VAL A 122 -7.35 -0.49 2.11
CA VAL A 122 -7.24 -1.76 2.83
C VAL A 122 -7.72 -1.54 4.27
N ASP A 123 -8.95 -1.99 4.52
CA ASP A 123 -9.48 -2.02 5.87
C ASP A 123 -9.21 -3.41 6.49
N LYS A 124 -9.74 -3.66 7.67
CA LYS A 124 -9.50 -4.92 8.37
C LYS A 124 -9.95 -6.11 7.54
N LYS A 125 -11.14 -6.01 6.94
CA LYS A 125 -11.69 -7.11 6.15
C LYS A 125 -10.82 -7.38 4.92
N MET A 126 -10.40 -6.33 4.24
CA MET A 126 -9.56 -6.46 3.06
C MET A 126 -8.18 -7.03 3.43
N LEU A 127 -7.63 -6.59 4.55
CA LEU A 127 -6.34 -7.10 5.01
C LEU A 127 -6.44 -8.61 5.29
N GLY A 128 -7.54 -9.04 5.89
CA GLY A 128 -7.78 -10.46 6.10
C GLY A 128 -7.80 -11.25 4.79
N LYS A 129 -8.43 -10.68 3.76
CA LYS A 129 -8.45 -11.32 2.44
C LYS A 129 -7.06 -11.43 1.84
N ILE A 130 -6.24 -10.40 2.02
CA ILE A 130 -4.87 -10.40 1.50
C ILE A 130 -4.05 -11.49 2.18
N VAL A 131 -4.15 -11.58 3.50
CA VAL A 131 -3.43 -12.60 4.26
C VAL A 131 -3.88 -14.00 3.83
N HIS A 132 -5.18 -14.19 3.68
CA HIS A 132 -5.70 -15.49 3.26
C HIS A 132 -5.23 -15.86 1.85
N ALA A 133 -5.25 -14.89 0.94
CA ALA A 133 -4.81 -15.14 -0.43
C ALA A 133 -3.32 -15.50 -0.47
N CYS A 134 -2.52 -14.82 0.33
CA CYS A 134 -1.08 -15.11 0.38
C CYS A 134 -0.84 -16.52 0.92
N TYR A 135 -1.58 -16.92 1.95
CA TYR A 135 -1.48 -18.27 2.48
C TYR A 135 -1.84 -19.30 1.42
N ARG A 136 -2.94 -19.05 0.70
CA ARG A 136 -3.43 -20.00 -0.31
C ARG A 136 -2.45 -20.15 -1.47
N VAL A 137 -1.87 -19.04 -1.91
CA VAL A 137 -0.99 -19.05 -3.09
C VAL A 137 0.44 -19.45 -2.74
N HIS A 138 0.95 -18.96 -1.62
CA HIS A 138 2.38 -19.10 -1.29
C HIS A 138 2.67 -19.93 -0.04
N GLY A 139 1.68 -20.24 0.76
CA GLY A 139 1.86 -21.06 1.94
C GLY A 139 2.19 -20.25 3.18
N VAL A 140 2.45 -21.00 4.27
CA VAL A 140 2.59 -20.43 5.61
C VAL A 140 3.79 -19.52 5.73
N THR A 141 4.94 -19.95 5.21
CA THR A 141 6.19 -19.21 5.40
C THR A 141 6.12 -17.83 4.77
N GLU A 142 5.67 -17.76 3.52
CA GLU A 142 5.58 -16.47 2.83
C GLU A 142 4.47 -15.60 3.45
N CYS A 143 3.37 -16.22 3.85
CA CYS A 143 2.28 -15.48 4.48
C CYS A 143 2.77 -14.81 5.77
N SER A 144 3.53 -15.55 6.57
CA SER A 144 4.10 -15.02 7.81
C SER A 144 5.09 -13.89 7.54
N ALA A 145 5.94 -14.07 6.53
CA ALA A 145 6.90 -13.04 6.16
C ALA A 145 6.19 -11.77 5.67
N MET A 146 5.14 -11.93 4.88
CA MET A 146 4.36 -10.80 4.40
C MET A 146 3.71 -10.05 5.56
N ALA A 147 3.14 -10.79 6.52
CA ALA A 147 2.51 -10.17 7.67
C ALA A 147 3.52 -9.34 8.46
N ASP A 148 4.74 -9.85 8.61
CA ASP A 148 5.80 -9.12 9.30
C ASP A 148 6.19 -7.86 8.53
N ARG A 149 6.26 -7.93 7.21
CA ARG A 149 6.56 -6.75 6.39
C ARG A 149 5.48 -5.68 6.52
N ILE A 150 4.21 -6.10 6.49
CA ILE A 150 3.09 -5.15 6.62
C ILE A 150 3.13 -4.50 8.00
N LYS A 151 3.40 -5.29 9.03
CA LYS A 151 3.48 -4.76 10.39
C LYS A 151 4.60 -3.72 10.50
N ALA A 152 5.76 -4.03 9.94
CA ALA A 152 6.90 -3.11 9.98
C ALA A 152 6.61 -1.81 9.23
N LEU A 153 5.99 -1.90 8.07
CA LEU A 153 5.61 -0.71 7.30
C LEU A 153 4.56 0.10 8.04
N GLY A 154 3.58 -0.58 8.62
CA GLY A 154 2.55 0.09 9.37
C GLY A 154 3.12 0.88 10.53
N PHE A 155 4.02 0.27 11.27
CA PHE A 155 4.67 0.95 12.39
C PHE A 155 5.49 2.15 11.89
N LYS A 156 6.29 1.94 10.85
CA LYS A 156 7.17 2.98 10.34
C LYS A 156 6.40 4.21 9.88
N TYR A 157 5.39 4.01 9.05
CA TYR A 157 4.70 5.14 8.42
C TYR A 157 3.61 5.73 9.28
N SER A 158 2.93 4.93 10.08
CA SER A 158 1.95 5.44 11.03
C SER A 158 2.63 6.28 12.12
N THR A 159 3.79 5.82 12.58
CA THR A 159 4.54 6.55 13.59
C THR A 159 5.02 7.88 13.04
N LYS A 160 5.52 7.89 11.80
CA LYS A 160 5.91 9.15 11.15
C LYS A 160 4.71 10.07 10.98
N GLY A 161 3.59 9.51 10.54
CA GLY A 161 2.37 10.27 10.37
C GLY A 161 1.88 10.86 11.69
N ALA A 162 1.93 10.07 12.74
CA ALA A 162 1.50 10.53 14.06
C ALA A 162 2.40 11.66 14.57
N ILE A 163 3.70 11.52 14.35
CA ILE A 163 4.64 12.58 14.76
C ILE A 163 4.35 13.85 13.98
N THR A 164 4.11 13.74 12.68
CA THR A 164 3.79 14.89 11.85
C THR A 164 2.50 15.56 12.32
N VAL A 165 1.50 14.77 12.63
CA VAL A 165 0.23 15.29 13.11
C VAL A 165 0.40 15.99 14.45
N ALA A 166 1.20 15.39 15.34
CA ALA A 166 1.45 15.99 16.64
C ALA A 166 2.12 17.35 16.52
N VAL A 167 3.09 17.45 15.62
CA VAL A 167 3.77 18.72 15.37
C VAL A 167 2.78 19.74 14.80
N SER A 168 1.95 19.30 13.86
CA SER A 168 0.94 20.18 13.28
C SER A 168 -0.05 20.66 14.32
N ASP A 169 -0.45 19.79 15.23
CA ASP A 169 -1.41 20.18 16.27
C ASP A 169 -0.82 21.21 17.21
N VAL A 170 0.48 21.13 17.45
CA VAL A 170 1.16 22.13 18.29
C VAL A 170 1.21 23.48 17.58
N VAL A 171 1.49 23.46 16.28
CA VAL A 171 1.69 24.68 15.51
C VAL A 171 0.37 25.23 14.97
N VAL A 172 -0.52 24.35 14.56
CA VAL A 172 -1.79 24.72 13.95
C VAL A 172 -2.89 24.01 14.68
N PRO A 173 -3.42 24.63 15.72
CA PRO A 173 -4.53 24.02 16.47
C PRO A 173 -5.69 23.72 15.54
N LYS A 174 -6.31 22.63 15.79
CA LYS A 174 -7.44 22.19 14.98
C LYS A 174 -8.76 22.60 15.54
#